data_fb4381b9253359b79ef9b5978aaf8d67
#
_entry.id   fb4381b9253359b79ef9b5978aaf8d67
#
_cell.length_a   1.000
_cell.length_b   1.000
_cell.length_c   1.000
_cell.angle_alpha   90.00
_cell.angle_beta   90.00
_cell.angle_gamma   90.00
#
_symmetry.space_group_name_H-M   'P 1'
#
loop_
_entity.id
_entity.type
_entity.pdbx_description
1 polymer ?
#
loop_
_entity_poly.entity_id
_entity_poly.type
_entity_poly.pdbx_seq_one_letter_code
_entity_poly.pdbx_strand_id
1 'polypeptide(L)'
;MKETINKIFSLFLAGQKIKAMEFALNSNLFDFLKDKSANFGDITQFLKSDAENTKIFLNALCSLGLLERKNDFYKNSAFSERYFVKSSKFYCGELFYLRKRMERQWFAQPVYLG
;
A
#
# COMPACT_ATOMS: atom_id res chain seq x y z
N MET A 1 -10.33 -13.65 -26.07
CA MET A 1 -10.25 -14.39 -24.80
C MET A 1 -9.05 -13.98 -23.95
N LYS A 2 -7.87 -13.88 -24.55
CA LYS A 2 -6.66 -13.48 -23.82
C LYS A 2 -6.78 -12.09 -23.21
N GLU A 3 -7.35 -11.15 -23.96
CA GLU A 3 -7.55 -9.78 -23.47
C GLU A 3 -8.52 -9.73 -22.29
N THR A 4 -9.56 -10.56 -22.33
CA THR A 4 -10.54 -10.64 -21.23
C THR A 4 -9.89 -11.16 -19.97
N ILE A 5 -9.06 -12.20 -20.09
CA ILE A 5 -8.35 -12.78 -18.96
C ILE A 5 -7.37 -11.77 -18.37
N ASN A 6 -6.64 -11.06 -19.23
CA ASN A 6 -5.71 -10.03 -18.76
C ASN A 6 -6.42 -8.92 -18.01
N LYS A 7 -7.61 -8.51 -18.49
CA LYS A 7 -8.39 -7.49 -17.82
C LYS A 7 -8.86 -7.96 -16.44
N ILE A 8 -9.30 -9.22 -16.35
CA ILE A 8 -9.72 -9.81 -15.08
C ILE A 8 -8.57 -9.83 -14.08
N PHE A 9 -7.38 -10.26 -14.52
CA PHE A 9 -6.20 -10.25 -13.67
C PHE A 9 -5.81 -8.84 -13.24
N SER A 10 -5.92 -7.87 -14.15
CA SER A 10 -5.62 -6.48 -13.82
C SER A 10 -6.55 -5.95 -12.73
N LEU A 11 -7.83 -6.27 -12.79
CA LEU A 11 -8.78 -5.86 -11.77
C LEU A 11 -8.49 -6.53 -10.44
N PHE A 12 -8.15 -7.81 -10.47
CA PHE A 12 -7.76 -8.53 -9.26
C PHE A 12 -6.52 -7.94 -8.62
N LEU A 13 -5.50 -7.67 -9.43
CA LEU A 13 -4.25 -7.09 -8.94
C LEU A 13 -4.45 -5.67 -8.40
N ALA A 14 -5.36 -4.90 -9.00
CA ALA A 14 -5.68 -3.56 -8.48
C ALA A 14 -6.22 -3.65 -7.06
N GLY A 15 -7.09 -4.63 -6.77
CA GLY A 15 -7.59 -4.86 -5.43
C GLY A 15 -6.49 -5.23 -4.44
N GLN A 16 -5.54 -6.07 -4.85
CA GLN A 16 -4.40 -6.45 -4.02
C GLN A 16 -3.50 -5.25 -3.74
N LYS A 17 -3.29 -4.40 -4.73
CA LYS A 17 -2.47 -3.20 -4.57
C LYS A 17 -3.09 -2.23 -3.57
N ILE A 18 -4.40 -2.06 -3.61
CA ILE A 18 -5.10 -1.21 -2.65
C ILE A 18 -4.94 -1.75 -1.24
N LYS A 19 -5.05 -3.06 -1.06
CA LYS A 19 -4.86 -3.68 0.25
C LYS A 19 -3.42 -3.53 0.75
N ALA A 20 -2.44 -3.62 -0.14
CA ALA A 20 -1.05 -3.42 0.23
C ALA A 20 -0.84 -1.99 0.73
N MET A 21 -1.41 -1.00 0.04
CA MET A 21 -1.30 0.39 0.45
C MET A 21 -1.98 0.62 1.80
N GLU A 22 -3.17 0.03 1.99
CA GLU A 22 -3.88 0.12 3.26
C GLU A 22 -3.05 -0.44 4.41
N PHE A 23 -2.46 -1.62 4.21
CA PHE A 23 -1.62 -2.24 5.23
C PHE A 23 -0.38 -1.39 5.52
N ALA A 24 0.23 -0.81 4.48
CA ALA A 24 1.40 0.04 4.66
C ALA A 24 1.08 1.28 5.50
N LEU A 25 -0.07 1.90 5.27
CA LEU A 25 -0.50 3.05 6.06
C LEU A 25 -0.83 2.65 7.50
N ASN A 26 -1.56 1.56 7.68
CA ASN A 26 -1.99 1.12 9.01
C ASN A 26 -0.82 0.60 9.86
N SER A 27 0.19 0.02 9.25
CA SER A 27 1.36 -0.49 9.96
C SER A 27 2.40 0.58 10.27
N ASN A 28 2.20 1.79 9.77
CA ASN A 28 3.15 2.90 9.90
C ASN A 28 4.49 2.62 9.20
N LEU A 29 4.46 1.83 8.14
CA LEU A 29 5.69 1.49 7.42
C LEU A 29 6.37 2.73 6.83
N PHE A 30 5.58 3.66 6.27
CA PHE A 30 6.15 4.87 5.68
C PHE A 30 6.83 5.74 6.73
N ASP A 31 6.28 5.79 7.95
CA ASP A 31 6.91 6.51 9.05
C ASP A 31 8.18 5.81 9.52
N PHE A 32 8.16 4.48 9.54
CA PHE A 32 9.35 3.70 9.88
C PHE A 32 10.50 3.97 8.91
N LEU A 33 10.18 4.17 7.64
CA LEU A 33 11.18 4.41 6.59
C LEU A 33 11.45 5.90 6.36
N LYS A 34 10.93 6.78 7.20
CA LYS A 34 11.14 8.22 7.03
C LYS A 34 12.62 8.55 7.03
N ASP A 35 13.06 9.22 5.96
CA ASP A 35 14.44 9.71 5.79
C ASP A 35 15.51 8.63 5.93
N LYS A 36 15.15 7.37 5.71
CA LYS A 36 16.13 6.30 5.83
C LYS A 36 15.78 5.13 4.91
N SER A 37 16.74 4.22 4.74
CA SER A 37 16.48 2.93 4.13
C SER A 37 16.64 1.85 5.19
N ALA A 38 15.94 0.72 5.01
CA ALA A 38 16.02 -0.41 5.91
C ALA A 38 16.14 -1.68 5.09
N ASN A 39 16.84 -2.67 5.63
CA ASN A 39 16.98 -3.94 4.94
C ASN A 39 15.73 -4.79 5.12
N PHE A 40 15.64 -5.84 4.31
CA PHE A 40 14.51 -6.74 4.32
C PHE A 40 14.25 -7.34 5.70
N GLY A 41 15.32 -7.76 6.39
CA GLY A 41 15.18 -8.35 7.70
C GLY A 41 14.59 -7.41 8.74
N ASP A 42 15.06 -6.16 8.74
CA ASP A 42 14.55 -5.16 9.67
C ASP A 42 13.08 -4.86 9.41
N ILE A 43 12.69 -4.78 8.14
CA ILE A 43 11.29 -4.51 7.79
C ILE A 43 10.42 -5.69 8.20
N THR A 44 10.87 -6.92 7.94
CA THR A 44 10.14 -8.12 8.33
C THR A 44 9.90 -8.15 9.82
N GLN A 45 10.90 -7.80 10.60
CA GLN A 45 10.81 -7.73 12.05
C GLN A 45 9.86 -6.62 12.51
N PHE A 46 9.95 -5.46 11.88
CA PHE A 46 9.06 -4.34 12.20
C PHE A 46 7.60 -4.71 11.95
N LEU A 47 7.32 -5.36 10.82
CA LEU A 47 5.97 -5.75 10.45
C LEU A 47 5.47 -6.99 11.20
N LYS A 48 6.37 -7.71 11.87
CA LYS A 48 6.05 -8.97 12.55
C LYS A 48 5.39 -9.95 11.59
N SER A 49 5.92 -10.02 10.38
CA SER A 49 5.41 -10.87 9.32
C SER A 49 6.45 -11.91 8.97
N ASP A 50 6.04 -12.95 8.21
CA ASP A 50 7.01 -13.90 7.71
C ASP A 50 7.70 -13.37 6.45
N ALA A 51 8.80 -14.03 6.07
CA ALA A 51 9.63 -13.56 4.97
C ALA A 51 8.89 -13.60 3.63
N GLU A 52 8.08 -14.64 3.41
CA GLU A 52 7.38 -14.79 2.14
C GLU A 52 6.33 -13.69 1.93
N ASN A 53 5.49 -13.47 2.94
CA ASN A 53 4.46 -12.44 2.86
C ASN A 53 5.07 -11.04 2.81
N THR A 54 6.15 -10.81 3.55
CA THR A 54 6.86 -9.52 3.49
C THR A 54 7.39 -9.26 2.10
N LYS A 55 7.96 -10.27 1.45
CA LYS A 55 8.48 -10.10 0.08
C LYS A 55 7.40 -9.74 -0.90
N ILE A 56 6.25 -10.43 -0.85
CA ILE A 56 5.13 -10.15 -1.73
C ILE A 56 4.62 -8.73 -1.50
N PHE A 57 4.49 -8.34 -0.25
CA PHE A 57 4.01 -7.03 0.14
C PHE A 57 4.95 -5.91 -0.34
N LEU A 58 6.25 -6.05 -0.08
CA LEU A 58 7.22 -5.04 -0.49
C LEU A 58 7.31 -4.93 -2.02
N ASN A 59 7.23 -6.06 -2.72
CA ASN A 59 7.23 -6.04 -4.18
C ASN A 59 6.00 -5.30 -4.71
N ALA A 60 4.85 -5.48 -4.09
CA ALA A 60 3.63 -4.76 -4.49
C ALA A 60 3.81 -3.25 -4.29
N LEU A 61 4.37 -2.83 -3.16
CA LEU A 61 4.60 -1.40 -2.91
C LEU A 61 5.62 -0.81 -3.89
N CYS A 62 6.67 -1.56 -4.22
CA CYS A 62 7.63 -1.11 -5.22
C CYS A 62 6.98 -0.98 -6.60
N SER A 63 6.12 -1.91 -6.97
CA SER A 63 5.43 -1.86 -8.26
C SER A 63 4.48 -0.68 -8.37
N LEU A 64 3.96 -0.21 -7.23
CA LEU A 64 3.11 0.98 -7.17
C LEU A 64 3.91 2.28 -7.17
N GLY A 65 5.24 2.21 -7.08
CA GLY A 65 6.08 3.41 -6.96
C GLY A 65 6.05 4.04 -5.57
N LEU A 66 5.62 3.29 -4.56
CA LEU A 66 5.56 3.80 -3.19
C LEU A 66 6.85 3.56 -2.43
N LEU A 67 7.59 2.52 -2.79
CA LEU A 67 8.91 2.24 -2.25
C LEU A 67 9.91 2.09 -3.38
N GLU A 68 11.17 2.32 -3.06
CA GLU A 68 12.30 2.06 -3.95
C GLU A 68 13.18 1.02 -3.32
N ARG A 69 13.65 0.07 -4.13
CA ARG A 69 14.54 -0.98 -3.69
C ARG A 69 15.91 -0.81 -4.32
N LYS A 70 16.95 -0.92 -3.50
CA LYS A 70 18.32 -1.01 -3.97
C LYS A 70 19.00 -2.15 -3.22
N ASN A 71 19.32 -3.23 -3.95
CA ASN A 71 19.83 -4.46 -3.36
C ASN A 71 18.83 -5.01 -2.34
N ASP A 72 19.22 -5.12 -1.07
CA ASP A 72 18.38 -5.62 0.01
C ASP A 72 17.75 -4.50 0.84
N PHE A 73 17.92 -3.26 0.42
CA PHE A 73 17.44 -2.09 1.15
C PHE A 73 16.23 -1.47 0.47
N TYR A 74 15.30 -1.02 1.27
CA TYR A 74 14.07 -0.37 0.82
C TYR A 74 13.97 1.00 1.45
N LYS A 75 13.46 1.95 0.70
CA LYS A 75 13.18 3.29 1.21
C LYS A 75 11.90 3.81 0.60
N ASN A 76 11.32 4.82 1.23
CA ASN A 76 10.18 5.51 0.64
C ASN A 76 10.58 6.16 -0.68
N SER A 77 9.68 6.12 -1.66
CA SER A 77 9.83 6.97 -2.83
C SER A 77 9.64 8.44 -2.41
N ALA A 78 10.07 9.36 -3.27
CA ALA A 78 9.84 10.79 -3.00
C ALA A 78 8.35 11.07 -2.80
N PHE A 79 7.50 10.41 -3.57
CA PHE A 79 6.05 10.52 -3.43
C PHE A 79 5.59 10.12 -2.03
N SER A 80 6.04 8.96 -1.53
CA SER A 80 5.61 8.47 -0.22
C SER A 80 6.17 9.30 0.92
N GLU A 81 7.40 9.79 0.81
CA GLU A 81 7.96 10.70 1.81
C GLU A 81 7.09 11.95 1.95
N ARG A 82 6.60 12.46 0.83
CA ARG A 82 5.82 13.69 0.82
C ARG A 82 4.39 13.47 1.27
N TYR A 83 3.74 12.42 0.79
CA TYR A 83 2.29 12.29 0.94
C TYR A 83 1.85 11.22 1.94
N PHE A 84 2.73 10.30 2.32
CA PHE A 84 2.35 9.19 3.21
C PHE A 84 3.10 9.14 4.53
N VAL A 85 4.06 10.03 4.76
CA VAL A 85 4.69 10.19 6.08
C VAL A 85 3.86 11.16 6.88
N LYS A 86 3.41 10.74 8.06
CA LYS A 86 2.44 11.51 8.86
C LYS A 86 2.94 12.89 9.28
N SER A 87 4.24 13.04 9.48
CA SER A 87 4.81 14.34 9.85
C SER A 87 4.98 15.29 8.69
N SER A 88 4.75 14.87 7.46
CA SER A 88 4.84 15.73 6.30
C SER A 88 3.70 16.75 6.27
N LYS A 89 4.00 17.98 5.84
CA LYS A 89 2.98 19.00 5.64
C LYS A 89 1.92 18.59 4.61
N PHE A 90 2.29 17.72 3.70
CA PHE A 90 1.45 17.31 2.59
C PHE A 90 0.81 15.94 2.80
N TYR A 91 0.81 15.45 4.02
CA TYR A 91 0.29 14.12 4.31
C TYR A 91 -1.13 13.95 3.81
N CYS A 92 -1.34 12.93 2.99
CA CYS A 92 -2.62 12.63 2.36
C CYS A 92 -3.18 11.26 2.75
N GLY A 93 -2.55 10.57 3.72
CA GLY A 93 -3.00 9.24 4.10
C GLY A 93 -4.45 9.19 4.55
N GLU A 94 -4.99 10.29 5.07
CA GLU A 94 -6.38 10.34 5.50
C GLU A 94 -7.37 10.23 4.35
N LEU A 95 -6.96 10.60 3.13
CA LEU A 95 -7.81 10.43 1.96
C LEU A 95 -8.14 8.96 1.73
N PHE A 96 -7.22 8.08 2.08
CA PHE A 96 -7.45 6.65 1.97
C PHE A 96 -8.57 6.19 2.91
N TYR A 97 -8.57 6.71 4.13
CA TYR A 97 -9.63 6.40 5.09
C TYR A 97 -10.97 6.99 4.67
N LEU A 98 -10.96 8.17 4.06
CA LEU A 98 -12.16 8.77 3.52
C LEU A 98 -12.77 7.88 2.44
N ARG A 99 -11.94 7.37 1.51
CA ARG A 99 -12.40 6.45 0.50
C ARG A 99 -13.05 5.21 1.11
N LYS A 100 -12.43 4.66 2.14
CA LYS A 100 -12.94 3.48 2.82
C LYS A 100 -14.29 3.76 3.48
N ARG A 101 -14.44 4.94 4.08
CA ARG A 101 -15.70 5.34 4.69
C ARG A 101 -16.79 5.52 3.64
N MET A 102 -16.45 6.11 2.50
CA MET A 102 -17.37 6.27 1.38
C MET A 102 -17.84 4.92 0.86
N GLU A 103 -16.93 3.96 0.74
CA GLU A 103 -17.29 2.61 0.35
C GLU A 103 -18.28 1.97 1.31
N ARG A 104 -18.05 2.12 2.61
CA ARG A 104 -18.96 1.57 3.61
C ARG A 104 -20.34 2.18 3.52
N GLN A 105 -20.44 3.49 3.31
CA GLN A 105 -21.71 4.16 3.13
C GLN A 105 -22.42 3.68 1.88
N TRP A 106 -21.65 3.51 0.79
CA TRP A 106 -22.20 3.03 -0.47
C TRP A 106 -22.81 1.64 -0.33
N PHE A 107 -22.10 0.74 0.34
CA PHE A 107 -22.57 -0.63 0.52
C PHE A 107 -23.61 -0.77 1.63
N ALA A 108 -23.66 0.16 2.57
CA ALA A 108 -24.62 0.12 3.67
C ALA A 108 -25.98 0.68 3.29
N GLN A 109 -26.08 1.39 2.19
CA GLN A 109 -27.36 1.94 1.74
C GLN A 109 -28.31 0.82 1.34
N PRO A 110 -29.60 0.95 1.67
CA PRO A 110 -30.59 0.01 1.17
C PRO A 110 -30.51 -0.02 -0.35
N VAL A 111 -30.73 -1.20 -0.90
CA VAL A 111 -30.61 -1.37 -2.33
C VAL A 111 -31.80 -0.73 -3.01
N TYR A 112 -31.66 0.49 -3.41
CA TYR A 112 -32.65 1.16 -4.23
C TYR A 112 -32.54 0.78 -5.69
N LEU A 113 -31.54 -0.01 -5.97
CA LEU A 113 -31.23 -0.44 -7.32
C LEU A 113 -31.98 -1.72 -7.68
N GLY A 114 -32.95 -2.02 -6.89
CA GLY A 114 -33.75 -3.20 -7.11
C GLY A 114 -34.70 -3.00 -8.26
#